data_e036bdb88b18ee3a0c4509d871ce270d
#
_entry.id   e036bdb88b18ee3a0c4509d871ce270d
#
_cell.length_a   1.000
_cell.length_b   1.000
_cell.length_c   1.000
_cell.angle_alpha   90.00
_cell.angle_beta   90.00
_cell.angle_gamma   90.00
#
_symmetry.space_group_name_H-M   'P 1'
#
loop_
_entity.id
_entity.type
_entity.pdbx_description
1 polymer ?
#
loop_
_entity_poly.entity_id
_entity_poly.type
_entity_poly.pdbx_seq_one_letter_code
_entity_poly.pdbx_strand_id
1 'polypeptide(L)'
;MKGRYTADQNDYIKIPGVPIAYWASKSIYAAYEYSPLGDTVVPRHGLATSDNNRFLKLWFEINFKKESLIKKCDFTKKWFPMNKGGAYRKWYGNLEWVINYENDGEEIKKFAIELYKCSSRTIQNTQFYFKKAITWSALTSGALSFRWSDEGAIFGSGAHCAFADEKILLYALGLMNSKVNTAFLNIVSATMNKNVDDIRATPFIAPEDKIQVVDMLVKNCIKISREDWDSFELSWDFKKHPLIQNIDTIEKAYECWKRECDRRFFELKENEEKINKEFIEIYNLQDELVPNIENHEVSVRRADLKRDICSFISYAVGCMFGRYSLDADGLIYAGGEWDNSKYVSFAVNKNNIIPIGDDEYFENDIVSLFVEFVKTVDRK
;
A
#
# COMPACT_ATOMS: atom_id res chain seq x y z
N MET A 1 19.04 -40.08 5.23
CA MET A 1 18.95 -39.56 6.59
C MET A 1 18.54 -38.09 6.49
N LYS A 2 17.27 -37.76 6.57
CA LYS A 2 16.80 -36.36 6.67
C LYS A 2 17.07 -35.89 8.11
N GLY A 3 17.85 -34.82 8.28
CA GLY A 3 17.89 -34.07 9.53
C GLY A 3 19.21 -34.09 10.33
N ARG A 4 20.35 -34.42 9.74
CA ARG A 4 21.64 -34.17 10.39
C ARG A 4 22.33 -32.96 9.78
N TYR A 5 22.45 -31.90 10.58
CA TYR A 5 23.17 -30.68 10.22
C TYR A 5 24.50 -30.66 10.98
N THR A 6 25.52 -30.09 10.39
CA THR A 6 26.82 -29.81 11.04
C THR A 6 27.05 -28.30 10.90
N ALA A 7 27.10 -27.60 12.02
CA ALA A 7 27.34 -26.16 12.06
C ALA A 7 28.48 -25.84 13.04
N ASP A 8 29.24 -24.81 12.73
CA ASP A 8 30.25 -24.27 13.64
C ASP A 8 29.56 -23.24 14.56
N GLN A 9 29.77 -23.39 15.87
CA GLN A 9 29.21 -22.45 16.85
C GLN A 9 29.71 -21.01 16.66
N ASN A 10 30.94 -20.85 16.12
CA ASN A 10 31.49 -19.53 15.81
C ASN A 10 30.75 -18.80 14.70
N ASP A 11 30.02 -19.50 13.84
CA ASP A 11 29.20 -18.86 12.79
C ASP A 11 27.97 -18.18 13.38
N TYR A 12 27.41 -18.66 14.50
CA TYR A 12 26.25 -18.05 15.14
C TYR A 12 26.51 -16.61 15.63
N ILE A 13 27.76 -16.33 16.05
CA ILE A 13 28.16 -15.00 16.55
C ILE A 13 28.06 -13.93 15.45
N LYS A 14 28.12 -14.31 14.17
CA LYS A 14 27.99 -13.39 13.05
C LYS A 14 26.59 -12.81 12.90
N ILE A 15 25.58 -13.53 13.41
CA ILE A 15 24.16 -13.13 13.27
C ILE A 15 23.73 -12.33 14.51
N PRO A 16 23.13 -11.13 14.35
CA PRO A 16 22.61 -10.34 15.46
C PRO A 16 21.64 -11.14 16.33
N GLY A 17 21.83 -11.10 17.65
CA GLY A 17 21.05 -11.89 18.60
C GLY A 17 21.50 -13.33 18.77
N VAL A 18 22.53 -13.75 18.04
CA VAL A 18 23.18 -15.09 18.13
C VAL A 18 22.15 -16.24 18.12
N PRO A 19 21.22 -16.29 17.14
CA PRO A 19 20.27 -17.38 17.05
C PRO A 19 21.00 -18.70 16.68
N ILE A 20 20.52 -19.83 17.18
CA ILE A 20 21.05 -21.15 16.83
C ILE A 20 20.51 -21.55 15.44
N ALA A 21 21.03 -20.93 14.39
CA ALA A 21 20.58 -21.11 13.01
C ALA A 21 21.35 -22.24 12.28
N TYR A 22 21.41 -23.43 12.88
CA TYR A 22 22.19 -24.59 12.37
C TYR A 22 21.86 -25.01 10.93
N TRP A 23 20.72 -24.57 10.41
CA TRP A 23 20.27 -24.82 9.03
C TRP A 23 20.77 -23.78 8.03
N ALA A 24 21.28 -22.62 8.50
CA ALA A 24 21.79 -21.57 7.62
C ALA A 24 23.07 -22.03 6.93
N SER A 25 23.21 -21.63 5.68
CA SER A 25 24.39 -21.95 4.89
C SER A 25 25.57 -21.03 5.20
N LYS A 26 26.72 -21.37 4.67
CA LYS A 26 27.92 -20.53 4.76
C LYS A 26 27.73 -19.19 4.06
N SER A 27 27.00 -19.15 2.94
CA SER A 27 26.70 -17.92 2.21
C SER A 27 25.80 -16.98 3.03
N ILE A 28 24.81 -17.52 3.75
CA ILE A 28 23.98 -16.73 4.67
C ILE A 28 24.81 -16.15 5.81
N TYR A 29 25.70 -16.95 6.45
CA TYR A 29 26.58 -16.43 7.50
C TYR A 29 27.54 -15.36 6.97
N ALA A 30 28.10 -15.55 5.75
CA ALA A 30 28.96 -14.56 5.11
C ALA A 30 28.20 -13.25 4.81
N ALA A 31 26.92 -13.33 4.46
CA ALA A 31 26.11 -12.13 4.23
C ALA A 31 26.02 -11.23 5.48
N TYR A 32 25.99 -11.80 6.69
CA TYR A 32 25.98 -11.02 7.94
C TYR A 32 27.31 -10.34 8.27
N GLU A 33 28.35 -10.54 7.46
CA GLU A 33 29.60 -9.77 7.55
C GLU A 33 29.50 -8.39 6.84
N TYR A 34 28.45 -8.18 6.00
CA TYR A 34 28.15 -6.87 5.45
C TYR A 34 27.55 -5.93 6.52
N SER A 35 27.68 -4.62 6.28
CA SER A 35 27.05 -3.62 7.15
C SER A 35 25.54 -3.84 7.24
N PRO A 36 24.92 -3.64 8.42
CA PRO A 36 23.49 -3.75 8.55
C PRO A 36 22.77 -2.62 7.80
N LEU A 37 21.57 -2.89 7.29
CA LEU A 37 20.72 -1.91 6.60
C LEU A 37 20.56 -0.62 7.41
N GLY A 38 20.49 -0.74 8.74
CA GLY A 38 20.31 0.37 9.66
C GLY A 38 21.40 1.44 9.65
N ASP A 39 22.59 1.15 9.07
CA ASP A 39 23.67 2.13 8.91
C ASP A 39 23.42 3.09 7.75
N THR A 40 22.61 2.68 6.77
CA THR A 40 22.34 3.46 5.56
C THR A 40 20.89 3.90 5.47
N VAL A 41 19.95 3.02 5.84
CA VAL A 41 18.51 3.27 5.87
C VAL A 41 18.06 3.34 7.32
N VAL A 42 17.26 4.34 7.67
CA VAL A 42 16.90 4.67 9.06
C VAL A 42 15.48 4.21 9.38
N PRO A 43 15.27 2.96 9.88
CA PRO A 43 13.94 2.49 10.28
C PRO A 43 13.49 3.18 11.57
N ARG A 44 12.19 3.54 11.65
CA ARG A 44 11.58 4.27 12.78
C ARG A 44 10.19 3.75 13.12
N HIS A 45 9.86 3.76 14.40
CA HIS A 45 8.52 3.57 14.91
C HIS A 45 7.68 4.82 14.66
N GLY A 46 6.42 4.62 14.26
CA GLY A 46 5.46 5.71 14.10
C GLY A 46 4.75 6.09 15.40
N LEU A 47 3.86 7.09 15.29
CA LEU A 47 3.05 7.55 16.41
C LEU A 47 1.98 6.53 16.81
N ALA A 48 1.63 6.51 18.11
CA ALA A 48 0.43 5.87 18.62
C ALA A 48 -0.61 6.94 18.95
N THR A 49 -1.83 6.81 18.42
CA THR A 49 -2.90 7.78 18.66
C THR A 49 -3.46 7.69 20.09
N SER A 50 -3.35 6.53 20.71
CA SER A 50 -4.00 6.15 21.97
C SER A 50 -5.54 6.18 21.93
N ASP A 51 -6.13 6.72 20.87
CA ASP A 51 -7.56 6.70 20.56
C ASP A 51 -7.75 6.82 19.02
N ASN A 52 -7.85 5.67 18.37
CA ASN A 52 -8.02 5.63 16.91
C ASN A 52 -9.37 6.24 16.46
N ASN A 53 -10.45 6.02 17.21
CA ASN A 53 -11.77 6.50 16.83
C ASN A 53 -11.84 8.03 16.81
N ARG A 54 -11.09 8.68 17.69
CA ARG A 54 -10.99 10.14 17.79
C ARG A 54 -10.10 10.73 16.71
N PHE A 55 -8.93 10.14 16.48
CA PHE A 55 -7.88 10.77 15.68
C PHE A 55 -7.73 10.23 14.27
N LEU A 56 -8.28 9.03 13.96
CA LEU A 56 -8.22 8.44 12.64
C LEU A 56 -9.59 8.37 12.00
N LYS A 57 -9.61 8.59 10.68
CA LYS A 57 -10.76 8.40 9.82
C LYS A 57 -10.32 7.73 8.52
N LEU A 58 -11.27 7.10 7.84
CA LEU A 58 -11.06 6.76 6.43
C LEU A 58 -11.17 8.06 5.61
N TRP A 59 -10.39 8.17 4.54
CA TRP A 59 -10.31 9.41 3.77
C TRP A 59 -11.68 9.84 3.21
N PHE A 60 -12.58 8.91 2.96
CA PHE A 60 -13.91 9.18 2.44
C PHE A 60 -14.96 9.51 3.53
N GLU A 61 -14.61 9.46 4.82
CA GLU A 61 -15.49 9.86 5.94
C GLU A 61 -15.34 11.33 6.31
N ILE A 62 -14.40 12.04 5.71
CA ILE A 62 -14.09 13.42 6.05
C ILE A 62 -14.49 14.38 4.93
N ASN A 63 -14.61 15.66 5.27
CA ASN A 63 -14.78 16.71 4.28
C ASN A 63 -13.47 16.87 3.49
N PHE A 64 -13.51 16.60 2.20
CA PHE A 64 -12.38 16.62 1.29
C PHE A 64 -11.66 17.99 1.21
N LYS A 65 -12.36 19.10 1.44
CA LYS A 65 -11.74 20.44 1.51
C LYS A 65 -10.78 20.62 2.71
N LYS A 66 -10.89 19.75 3.73
CA LYS A 66 -10.06 19.78 4.96
C LYS A 66 -8.91 18.78 4.93
N GLU A 67 -8.69 18.13 3.80
CA GLU A 67 -7.63 17.13 3.60
C GLU A 67 -6.41 17.74 2.91
N SER A 68 -5.22 17.31 3.33
CA SER A 68 -3.95 17.59 2.67
C SER A 68 -3.56 16.41 1.81
N LEU A 69 -3.84 16.47 0.51
CA LEU A 69 -3.46 15.42 -0.44
C LEU A 69 -1.93 15.38 -0.65
N ILE A 70 -1.42 14.20 -0.86
CA ILE A 70 -0.01 13.81 -0.84
C ILE A 70 0.91 14.71 -1.68
N LYS A 71 0.47 15.27 -2.78
CA LYS A 71 1.35 16.01 -3.72
C LYS A 71 1.78 17.40 -3.25
N LYS A 72 1.08 17.98 -2.27
CA LYS A 72 1.46 19.26 -1.63
C LYS A 72 0.95 19.26 -0.21
N CYS A 73 1.83 18.98 0.76
CA CYS A 73 1.51 19.13 2.16
C CYS A 73 0.99 20.55 2.43
N ASP A 74 -0.31 20.66 2.65
CA ASP A 74 -0.94 21.91 3.07
C ASP A 74 -1.18 21.87 4.58
N PHE A 75 -0.26 22.43 5.33
CA PHE A 75 -0.29 22.45 6.80
C PHE A 75 -1.44 23.29 7.39
N THR A 76 -2.24 23.96 6.57
CA THR A 76 -3.49 24.62 7.01
C THR A 76 -4.66 23.66 7.13
N LYS A 77 -4.48 22.42 6.68
CA LYS A 77 -5.51 21.38 6.69
C LYS A 77 -5.53 20.62 8.01
N LYS A 78 -6.65 19.96 8.26
CA LYS A 78 -6.88 19.17 9.47
C LYS A 78 -6.40 17.72 9.32
N TRP A 79 -6.66 17.11 8.15
CA TRP A 79 -6.51 15.69 7.92
C TRP A 79 -5.34 15.41 6.99
N PHE A 80 -4.43 14.54 7.41
CA PHE A 80 -3.24 14.14 6.67
C PHE A 80 -3.25 12.64 6.42
N PRO A 81 -2.76 12.16 5.25
CA PRO A 81 -2.58 10.75 4.99
C PRO A 81 -1.79 10.06 6.09
N MET A 82 -2.18 8.81 6.42
CA MET A 82 -1.50 8.04 7.45
C MET A 82 -1.19 6.61 7.01
N ASN A 83 0.06 6.24 7.05
CA ASN A 83 0.48 4.86 6.96
C ASN A 83 0.10 4.13 8.27
N LYS A 84 -0.88 3.21 8.20
CA LYS A 84 -1.40 2.46 9.36
C LYS A 84 -1.12 0.96 9.29
N GLY A 85 -0.55 0.47 8.21
CA GLY A 85 -0.46 -0.95 7.89
C GLY A 85 -1.68 -1.42 7.10
N GLY A 86 -1.90 -2.71 7.03
CA GLY A 86 -3.02 -3.28 6.28
C GLY A 86 -2.71 -4.70 5.79
N ALA A 87 -3.49 -5.18 4.83
CA ALA A 87 -3.35 -6.49 4.21
C ALA A 87 -2.00 -6.65 3.49
N TYR A 88 -1.66 -7.91 3.16
CA TYR A 88 -0.48 -8.19 2.35
C TYR A 88 -0.55 -7.47 1.01
N ARG A 89 0.39 -6.56 0.79
CA ARG A 89 0.54 -5.81 -0.45
C ARG A 89 1.97 -5.27 -0.55
N LYS A 90 2.67 -5.63 -1.62
CA LYS A 90 3.99 -5.12 -1.95
C LYS A 90 3.89 -3.82 -2.77
N TRP A 91 4.93 -3.05 -2.79
CA TRP A 91 5.27 -1.92 -3.66
C TRP A 91 4.44 -0.67 -3.43
N TYR A 92 3.10 -0.71 -3.44
CA TYR A 92 2.22 0.47 -3.26
C TYR A 92 0.82 0.08 -2.79
N GLY A 93 0.17 0.95 -1.98
CA GLY A 93 -1.21 0.82 -1.50
C GLY A 93 -1.36 0.76 0.01
N ASN A 94 -2.54 0.36 0.51
CA ASN A 94 -2.96 0.45 1.90
C ASN A 94 -2.96 1.91 2.42
N LEU A 95 -3.45 2.82 1.58
CA LEU A 95 -3.50 4.26 1.82
C LEU A 95 -4.96 4.71 1.98
N GLU A 96 -5.62 4.24 3.04
CA GLU A 96 -7.05 4.48 3.29
C GLU A 96 -7.27 5.45 4.44
N TRP A 97 -6.25 5.63 5.29
CA TRP A 97 -6.39 6.33 6.56
C TRP A 97 -5.86 7.75 6.50
N VAL A 98 -6.57 8.62 7.20
CA VAL A 98 -6.13 9.98 7.50
C VAL A 98 -6.13 10.21 9.01
N ILE A 99 -5.23 11.08 9.46
CA ILE A 99 -5.07 11.46 10.86
C ILE A 99 -5.37 12.94 11.05
N ASN A 100 -6.05 13.27 12.13
CA ASN A 100 -6.15 14.66 12.59
C ASN A 100 -4.81 15.14 13.12
N TYR A 101 -4.13 15.96 12.32
CA TYR A 101 -2.86 16.57 12.66
C TYR A 101 -2.88 18.10 12.46
N GLU A 102 -4.06 18.71 12.65
CA GLU A 102 -4.27 20.16 12.59
C GLU A 102 -3.33 20.88 13.55
N ASN A 103 -2.78 22.02 13.14
CA ASN A 103 -1.84 22.83 13.91
C ASN A 103 -0.66 22.01 14.49
N ASP A 104 0.00 21.23 13.63
CA ASP A 104 1.11 20.33 14.03
C ASP A 104 0.69 19.31 15.12
N GLY A 105 -0.54 18.80 15.01
CA GLY A 105 -1.07 17.79 15.91
C GLY A 105 -1.34 18.29 17.33
N GLU A 106 -1.75 19.54 17.49
CA GLU A 106 -2.01 20.16 18.79
C GLU A 106 -2.96 19.33 19.64
N GLU A 107 -4.08 18.86 19.06
CA GLU A 107 -5.10 18.10 19.78
C GLU A 107 -4.56 16.73 20.25
N ILE A 108 -3.89 15.98 19.37
CA ILE A 108 -3.35 14.67 19.74
C ILE A 108 -2.19 14.79 20.74
N LYS A 109 -1.38 15.86 20.65
CA LYS A 109 -0.31 16.14 21.63
C LYS A 109 -0.88 16.48 23.00
N LYS A 110 -1.93 17.31 23.07
CA LYS A 110 -2.63 17.60 24.34
C LYS A 110 -3.21 16.34 24.98
N PHE A 111 -3.89 15.52 24.18
CA PHE A 111 -4.45 14.25 24.65
C PHE A 111 -3.37 13.30 25.20
N ALA A 112 -2.24 13.18 24.51
CA ALA A 112 -1.13 12.37 24.99
C ALA A 112 -0.53 12.90 26.32
N ILE A 113 -0.45 14.23 26.49
CA ILE A 113 0.00 14.85 27.74
C ILE A 113 -0.98 14.58 28.88
N GLU A 114 -2.27 14.65 28.63
CA GLU A 114 -3.31 14.33 29.63
C GLU A 114 -3.17 12.89 30.13
N LEU A 115 -3.00 11.93 29.21
CA LEU A 115 -2.90 10.51 29.53
C LEU A 115 -1.55 10.13 30.18
N TYR A 116 -0.45 10.63 29.63
CA TYR A 116 0.90 10.12 29.93
C TYR A 116 1.83 11.14 30.54
N LYS A 117 1.38 12.38 30.77
CA LYS A 117 2.17 13.52 31.25
C LYS A 117 3.29 13.96 30.30
N CYS A 118 3.36 13.35 29.11
CA CYS A 118 4.37 13.62 28.09
C CYS A 118 3.84 13.21 26.71
N SER A 119 3.94 14.08 25.71
CA SER A 119 3.53 13.76 24.33
C SER A 119 4.52 12.82 23.61
N SER A 120 5.82 12.92 23.92
CA SER A 120 6.86 12.12 23.25
C SER A 120 6.81 10.63 23.55
N ARG A 121 6.00 10.19 24.53
CA ARG A 121 5.77 8.77 24.78
C ARG A 121 5.08 8.07 23.60
N THR A 122 4.16 8.75 22.97
CA THR A 122 3.31 8.20 21.90
C THR A 122 3.52 8.89 20.56
N ILE A 123 3.94 10.16 20.55
CA ILE A 123 4.19 10.94 19.33
C ILE A 123 5.70 11.08 19.17
N GLN A 124 6.25 10.13 18.41
CA GLN A 124 7.69 9.97 18.25
C GLN A 124 8.10 10.25 16.80
N ASN A 125 9.39 10.58 16.62
CA ASN A 125 10.02 10.68 15.30
C ASN A 125 9.35 11.70 14.35
N THR A 126 8.80 12.79 14.88
CA THR A 126 8.09 13.83 14.12
C THR A 126 8.93 14.46 13.01
N GLN A 127 10.26 14.49 13.15
CA GLN A 127 11.19 14.98 12.14
C GLN A 127 11.23 14.14 10.86
N PHE A 128 10.61 12.96 10.88
CA PHE A 128 10.48 12.06 9.73
C PHE A 128 9.09 12.08 9.09
N TYR A 129 8.11 12.79 9.68
CA TYR A 129 6.79 12.91 9.09
C TYR A 129 6.85 13.63 7.75
N PHE A 130 5.91 13.33 6.88
CA PHE A 130 5.73 13.91 5.55
C PHE A 130 6.86 13.63 4.54
N LYS A 131 7.82 12.77 4.88
CA LYS A 131 8.93 12.38 4.00
C LYS A 131 8.60 11.10 3.23
N LYS A 132 9.22 10.96 2.05
CA LYS A 132 9.23 9.69 1.32
C LYS A 132 9.82 8.60 2.20
N ALA A 133 9.23 7.40 2.13
CA ALA A 133 9.62 6.29 2.99
C ALA A 133 9.32 4.93 2.36
N ILE A 134 9.94 3.89 2.90
CA ILE A 134 9.45 2.51 2.80
C ILE A 134 8.59 2.25 4.03
N THR A 135 7.39 1.70 3.87
CA THR A 135 6.50 1.36 4.99
C THR A 135 6.15 -0.13 4.98
N TRP A 136 5.92 -0.70 6.17
CA TRP A 136 5.45 -2.08 6.34
C TRP A 136 4.50 -2.20 7.53
N SER A 137 3.67 -3.24 7.53
CA SER A 137 2.79 -3.55 8.66
C SER A 137 3.60 -4.13 9.81
N ALA A 138 3.52 -3.54 11.00
CA ALA A 138 4.25 -3.99 12.18
C ALA A 138 3.84 -5.41 12.60
N LEU A 139 2.56 -5.74 12.46
CA LEU A 139 1.99 -7.05 12.76
C LEU A 139 1.45 -7.67 11.49
N THR A 140 1.87 -8.90 11.19
CA THR A 140 1.35 -9.69 10.06
C THR A 140 1.23 -11.16 10.44
N SER A 141 0.12 -11.79 10.05
CA SER A 141 -0.07 -13.23 10.18
C SER A 141 0.46 -14.02 8.98
N GLY A 142 0.87 -13.33 7.93
CA GLY A 142 1.38 -13.90 6.69
C GLY A 142 2.77 -13.37 6.33
N ALA A 143 3.08 -13.38 5.03
CA ALA A 143 4.33 -12.86 4.53
C ALA A 143 4.44 -11.34 4.79
N LEU A 144 5.65 -10.90 5.10
CA LEU A 144 5.96 -9.48 5.22
C LEU A 144 5.97 -8.83 3.84
N SER A 145 5.50 -7.60 3.76
CA SER A 145 5.47 -6.82 2.52
C SER A 145 5.80 -5.36 2.76
N PHE A 146 6.60 -4.81 1.88
CA PHE A 146 7.08 -3.44 1.97
C PHE A 146 6.52 -2.61 0.83
N ARG A 147 6.13 -1.38 1.14
CA ARG A 147 5.49 -0.44 0.22
C ARG A 147 6.23 0.88 0.18
N TRP A 148 6.23 1.49 -0.97
CA TRP A 148 6.61 2.88 -1.14
C TRP A 148 5.55 3.80 -0.55
N SER A 149 5.97 4.80 0.20
CA SER A 149 5.15 5.90 0.69
C SER A 149 5.68 7.21 0.12
N ASP A 150 4.83 7.91 -0.62
CA ASP A 150 5.15 9.25 -1.12
C ASP A 150 5.26 10.28 0.02
N GLU A 151 5.70 11.49 -0.32
CA GLU A 151 5.69 12.63 0.60
C GLU A 151 4.27 12.96 1.04
N GLY A 152 4.11 13.51 2.24
CA GLY A 152 2.85 14.02 2.75
C GLY A 152 2.14 13.11 3.75
N ALA A 153 2.65 11.92 4.01
CA ALA A 153 2.06 11.00 4.98
C ALA A 153 2.76 11.04 6.35
N ILE A 154 1.96 10.85 7.39
CA ILE A 154 2.40 10.49 8.74
C ILE A 154 2.40 8.96 8.85
N PHE A 155 3.16 8.39 9.76
CA PHE A 155 3.18 6.95 9.98
C PHE A 155 2.88 6.58 11.42
N GLY A 156 2.13 5.49 11.58
CA GLY A 156 1.63 5.02 12.86
C GLY A 156 2.41 3.85 13.44
N SER A 157 2.14 3.52 14.69
CA SER A 157 2.71 2.35 15.36
C SER A 157 2.32 1.02 14.72
N GLY A 158 1.24 1.00 13.94
CA GLY A 158 0.82 -0.16 13.15
C GLY A 158 1.54 -0.29 11.80
N ALA A 159 2.26 0.76 11.37
CA ALA A 159 3.08 0.75 10.15
C ALA A 159 4.36 1.54 10.37
N HIS A 160 5.44 0.83 10.55
CA HIS A 160 6.75 1.46 10.65
C HIS A 160 7.22 1.97 9.31
N CYS A 161 8.15 2.93 9.32
CA CYS A 161 8.75 3.49 8.12
C CYS A 161 10.28 3.48 8.19
N ALA A 162 10.91 3.43 7.03
CA ALA A 162 12.35 3.56 6.86
C ALA A 162 12.69 4.68 5.89
N PHE A 163 13.75 5.42 6.16
CA PHE A 163 14.12 6.67 5.51
C PHE A 163 15.58 6.65 5.05
N ALA A 164 15.83 7.15 3.86
CA ALA A 164 17.15 7.42 3.28
C ALA A 164 16.98 8.35 2.07
N ASP A 165 18.05 8.61 1.33
CA ASP A 165 17.95 9.22 0.01
C ASP A 165 17.13 8.33 -0.93
N GLU A 166 16.37 8.95 -1.84
CA GLU A 166 15.40 8.25 -2.71
C GLU A 166 16.02 7.08 -3.49
N LYS A 167 17.23 7.27 -4.04
CA LYS A 167 17.94 6.22 -4.79
C LYS A 167 18.23 4.99 -3.91
N ILE A 168 18.67 5.21 -2.70
CA ILE A 168 18.93 4.15 -1.72
C ILE A 168 17.63 3.52 -1.23
N LEU A 169 16.58 4.32 -1.02
CA LEU A 169 15.26 3.80 -0.63
C LEU A 169 14.69 2.85 -1.68
N LEU A 170 14.78 3.19 -2.97
CA LEU A 170 14.29 2.32 -4.04
C LEU A 170 15.05 1.00 -4.08
N TYR A 171 16.38 1.05 -4.02
CA TYR A 171 17.20 -0.15 -3.96
C TYR A 171 16.88 -1.01 -2.73
N ALA A 172 16.78 -0.38 -1.55
CA ALA A 172 16.42 -1.06 -0.30
C ALA A 172 15.01 -1.68 -0.37
N LEU A 173 14.03 -1.01 -0.99
CA LEU A 173 12.69 -1.55 -1.21
C LEU A 173 12.73 -2.83 -2.06
N GLY A 174 13.59 -2.87 -3.07
CA GLY A 174 13.86 -4.09 -3.85
C GLY A 174 14.36 -5.23 -3.00
N LEU A 175 15.41 -5.00 -2.20
CA LEU A 175 15.93 -5.98 -1.27
C LEU A 175 14.86 -6.43 -0.27
N MET A 176 14.17 -5.49 0.37
CA MET A 176 13.19 -5.78 1.43
C MET A 176 12.01 -6.62 0.94
N ASN A 177 11.63 -6.51 -0.34
CA ASN A 177 10.58 -7.36 -0.95
C ASN A 177 11.12 -8.65 -1.59
N SER A 178 12.44 -8.89 -1.57
CA SER A 178 13.05 -10.07 -2.16
C SER A 178 12.99 -11.32 -1.27
N LYS A 179 13.16 -12.48 -1.87
CA LYS A 179 13.31 -13.76 -1.16
C LYS A 179 14.57 -13.79 -0.28
N VAL A 180 15.61 -13.05 -0.66
CA VAL A 180 16.84 -12.93 0.13
C VAL A 180 16.56 -12.29 1.49
N ASN A 181 15.86 -11.17 1.53
CA ASN A 181 15.48 -10.55 2.80
C ASN A 181 14.56 -11.46 3.63
N THR A 182 13.65 -12.18 2.97
CA THR A 182 12.79 -13.16 3.67
C THR A 182 13.63 -14.24 4.34
N ALA A 183 14.67 -14.75 3.68
CA ALA A 183 15.60 -15.72 4.26
C ALA A 183 16.34 -15.16 5.48
N PHE A 184 16.83 -13.93 5.40
CA PHE A 184 17.49 -13.26 6.54
C PHE A 184 16.54 -13.04 7.72
N LEU A 185 15.34 -12.50 7.47
CA LEU A 185 14.37 -12.22 8.53
C LEU A 185 13.84 -13.49 9.21
N ASN A 186 13.78 -14.62 8.51
CA ASN A 186 13.39 -15.90 9.12
C ASN A 186 14.42 -16.43 10.12
N ILE A 187 15.67 -15.94 10.06
CA ILE A 187 16.72 -16.30 11.01
C ILE A 187 16.67 -15.40 12.25
N VAL A 188 16.57 -14.08 12.06
CA VAL A 188 16.65 -13.11 13.18
C VAL A 188 15.31 -12.90 13.90
N SER A 189 14.18 -13.14 13.24
CA SER A 189 12.85 -12.87 13.77
C SER A 189 11.89 -14.01 13.48
N ALA A 190 11.76 -14.91 14.44
CA ALA A 190 10.81 -16.04 14.40
C ALA A 190 9.37 -15.62 14.75
N THR A 191 9.11 -14.35 15.08
CA THR A 191 7.81 -13.85 15.53
C THR A 191 6.99 -13.23 14.39
N MET A 192 5.66 -13.15 14.58
CA MET A 192 4.75 -12.46 13.66
C MET A 192 4.94 -10.93 13.69
N ASN A 193 5.56 -10.41 14.74
CA ASN A 193 5.82 -8.99 14.90
C ASN A 193 7.19 -8.67 14.30
N LYS A 194 7.24 -7.89 13.23
CA LYS A 194 8.47 -7.47 12.56
C LYS A 194 8.84 -6.06 13.00
N ASN A 195 9.72 -6.03 13.98
CA ASN A 195 10.18 -4.79 14.61
C ASN A 195 11.17 -4.01 13.75
N VAL A 196 11.34 -2.76 14.09
CA VAL A 196 12.33 -1.85 13.49
C VAL A 196 13.75 -2.43 13.59
N ASP A 197 14.08 -3.09 14.70
CA ASP A 197 15.42 -3.65 14.93
C ASP A 197 15.69 -4.89 14.07
N ASP A 198 14.67 -5.71 13.80
CA ASP A 198 14.78 -6.85 12.86
C ASP A 198 15.16 -6.36 11.45
N ILE A 199 14.47 -5.29 10.99
CA ILE A 199 14.73 -4.68 9.68
C ILE A 199 16.12 -4.01 9.66
N ARG A 200 16.49 -3.33 10.74
CA ARG A 200 17.80 -2.67 10.88
C ARG A 200 18.95 -3.66 10.74
N ALA A 201 18.77 -4.87 11.26
CA ALA A 201 19.78 -5.93 11.28
C ALA A 201 19.97 -6.67 9.94
N THR A 202 19.13 -6.40 8.93
CA THR A 202 19.26 -7.02 7.59
C THR A 202 20.63 -6.70 6.99
N PRO A 203 21.40 -7.69 6.51
CA PRO A 203 22.62 -7.44 5.75
C PRO A 203 22.36 -6.57 4.52
N PHE A 204 23.18 -5.55 4.29
CA PHE A 204 22.99 -4.60 3.20
C PHE A 204 24.26 -4.35 2.42
N ILE A 205 24.22 -4.63 1.12
CA ILE A 205 25.25 -4.28 0.15
C ILE A 205 24.56 -3.73 -1.11
N ALA A 206 25.10 -2.64 -1.64
CA ALA A 206 24.57 -1.95 -2.82
C ALA A 206 25.70 -1.71 -3.85
N PRO A 207 26.05 -2.71 -4.68
CA PRO A 207 27.04 -2.54 -5.74
C PRO A 207 26.57 -1.48 -6.74
N GLU A 208 27.45 -0.56 -7.12
CA GLU A 208 27.11 0.60 -7.97
C GLU A 208 26.51 0.20 -9.32
N ASP A 209 27.03 -0.86 -9.93
CA ASP A 209 26.54 -1.41 -11.21
C ASP A 209 25.16 -2.06 -11.13
N LYS A 210 24.73 -2.48 -9.94
CA LYS A 210 23.42 -3.12 -9.70
C LYS A 210 22.32 -2.11 -9.32
N ILE A 211 22.68 -0.98 -8.74
CA ILE A 211 21.70 0.00 -8.25
C ILE A 211 20.75 0.46 -9.37
N GLN A 212 21.26 0.79 -10.54
CA GLN A 212 20.44 1.33 -11.63
C GLN A 212 19.43 0.30 -12.17
N VAL A 213 19.81 -0.95 -12.28
CA VAL A 213 18.96 -2.03 -12.77
C VAL A 213 17.83 -2.30 -11.76
N VAL A 214 18.16 -2.44 -10.49
CA VAL A 214 17.19 -2.66 -9.42
C VAL A 214 16.21 -1.47 -9.32
N ASP A 215 16.73 -0.25 -9.38
CA ASP A 215 15.93 0.98 -9.33
C ASP A 215 14.85 1.03 -10.43
N MET A 216 15.22 0.68 -11.66
CA MET A 216 14.30 0.63 -12.79
C MET A 216 13.19 -0.42 -12.56
N LEU A 217 13.55 -1.62 -12.12
CA LEU A 217 12.60 -2.70 -11.82
C LEU A 217 11.64 -2.31 -10.69
N VAL A 218 12.18 -1.73 -9.60
CA VAL A 218 11.40 -1.30 -8.45
C VAL A 218 10.42 -0.18 -8.82
N LYS A 219 10.86 0.82 -9.59
CA LYS A 219 9.97 1.89 -10.09
C LYS A 219 8.82 1.32 -10.92
N ASN A 220 9.10 0.31 -11.75
CA ASN A 220 8.05 -0.34 -12.53
C ASN A 220 7.07 -1.13 -11.63
N CYS A 221 7.59 -1.86 -10.62
CA CYS A 221 6.75 -2.54 -9.63
C CYS A 221 5.84 -1.56 -8.86
N ILE A 222 6.38 -0.41 -8.43
CA ILE A 222 5.61 0.65 -7.77
C ILE A 222 4.52 1.18 -8.71
N LYS A 223 4.86 1.46 -9.97
CA LYS A 223 3.92 1.96 -10.98
C LYS A 223 2.76 0.99 -11.20
N ILE A 224 3.05 -0.28 -11.46
CA ILE A 224 2.04 -1.32 -11.67
C ILE A 224 1.13 -1.47 -10.45
N SER A 225 1.70 -1.48 -9.25
CA SER A 225 0.95 -1.63 -8.00
C SER A 225 0.09 -0.40 -7.68
N ARG A 226 0.53 0.80 -8.09
CA ARG A 226 -0.24 2.04 -8.00
C ARG A 226 -1.41 2.03 -8.96
N GLU A 227 -1.20 1.65 -10.21
CA GLU A 227 -2.26 1.52 -11.22
C GLU A 227 -3.34 0.52 -10.78
N ASP A 228 -2.94 -0.61 -10.14
CA ASP A 228 -3.89 -1.54 -9.54
C ASP A 228 -4.64 -0.92 -8.36
N TRP A 229 -3.95 -0.23 -7.45
CA TRP A 229 -4.56 0.41 -6.30
C TRP A 229 -5.57 1.50 -6.71
N ASP A 230 -5.18 2.35 -7.65
CA ASP A 230 -5.99 3.48 -8.11
C ASP A 230 -7.15 3.07 -9.03
N SER A 231 -7.23 1.80 -9.40
CA SER A 231 -8.38 1.25 -10.12
C SER A 231 -9.61 0.99 -9.22
N PHE A 232 -9.51 1.20 -7.90
CA PHE A 232 -10.58 0.91 -6.93
C PHE A 232 -10.88 2.11 -6.04
N GLU A 233 -12.16 2.23 -5.63
CA GLU A 233 -12.70 3.32 -4.81
C GLU A 233 -12.02 3.51 -3.44
N LEU A 234 -11.20 2.56 -2.98
CA LEU A 234 -10.38 2.70 -1.78
C LEU A 234 -9.23 3.69 -1.96
N SER A 235 -8.83 3.96 -3.20
CA SER A 235 -7.84 5.00 -3.49
C SER A 235 -8.49 6.37 -3.57
N TRP A 236 -7.87 7.39 -2.98
CA TRP A 236 -8.25 8.78 -3.22
C TRP A 236 -7.83 9.32 -4.60
N ASP A 237 -6.94 8.61 -5.31
CA ASP A 237 -6.58 8.87 -6.71
C ASP A 237 -7.45 8.09 -7.70
N PHE A 238 -8.49 7.36 -7.22
CA PHE A 238 -9.48 6.71 -8.07
C PHE A 238 -10.20 7.74 -8.94
N LYS A 239 -10.24 7.48 -10.25
CA LYS A 239 -10.83 8.39 -11.22
C LYS A 239 -12.20 7.95 -11.71
N LYS A 240 -12.25 6.76 -12.27
CA LYS A 240 -13.44 6.18 -12.89
C LYS A 240 -13.37 4.66 -12.83
N HIS A 241 -14.52 4.02 -12.70
CA HIS A 241 -14.56 2.56 -12.65
C HIS A 241 -14.02 1.96 -13.96
N PRO A 242 -13.18 0.90 -13.90
CA PRO A 242 -12.53 0.31 -15.07
C PRO A 242 -13.46 -0.22 -16.15
N LEU A 243 -14.72 -0.51 -15.83
CA LEU A 243 -15.73 -0.92 -16.81
C LEU A 243 -16.39 0.28 -17.54
N ILE A 244 -16.10 1.52 -17.13
CA ILE A 244 -16.53 2.72 -17.85
C ILE A 244 -15.48 3.02 -18.93
N GLN A 245 -15.67 2.44 -20.08
CA GLN A 245 -14.80 2.60 -21.25
C GLN A 245 -15.65 2.99 -22.45
N ASN A 246 -15.05 3.57 -23.48
CA ASN A 246 -15.73 3.86 -24.75
C ASN A 246 -15.81 2.56 -25.60
N ILE A 247 -16.60 1.60 -25.14
CA ILE A 247 -16.78 0.26 -25.69
C ILE A 247 -18.27 -0.08 -25.64
N ASP A 248 -18.80 -0.69 -26.69
CA ASP A 248 -20.23 -0.88 -26.91
C ASP A 248 -20.99 -1.67 -25.84
N THR A 249 -20.32 -2.52 -25.05
CA THR A 249 -20.97 -3.34 -24.02
C THR A 249 -20.09 -3.53 -22.79
N ILE A 250 -20.72 -3.66 -21.60
CA ILE A 250 -20.04 -3.97 -20.34
C ILE A 250 -19.26 -5.29 -20.40
N GLU A 251 -19.77 -6.28 -21.15
CA GLU A 251 -19.08 -7.55 -21.35
C GLU A 251 -17.72 -7.34 -22.04
N LYS A 252 -17.69 -6.59 -23.14
CA LYS A 252 -16.44 -6.26 -23.84
C LYS A 252 -15.50 -5.41 -22.98
N ALA A 253 -16.06 -4.46 -22.21
CA ALA A 253 -15.28 -3.67 -21.25
C ALA A 253 -14.64 -4.55 -20.18
N TYR A 254 -15.37 -5.55 -19.66
CA TYR A 254 -14.83 -6.52 -18.72
C TYR A 254 -13.71 -7.37 -19.32
N GLU A 255 -13.85 -7.82 -20.55
CA GLU A 255 -12.77 -8.58 -21.22
C GLU A 255 -11.51 -7.71 -21.46
N CYS A 256 -11.66 -6.43 -21.72
CA CYS A 256 -10.54 -5.49 -21.78
C CYS A 256 -9.89 -5.31 -20.39
N TRP A 257 -10.71 -5.11 -19.38
CA TRP A 257 -10.24 -5.00 -17.98
C TRP A 257 -9.49 -6.25 -17.54
N LYS A 258 -10.02 -7.44 -17.84
CA LYS A 258 -9.38 -8.71 -17.52
C LYS A 258 -7.99 -8.84 -18.15
N ARG A 259 -7.86 -8.48 -19.43
CA ARG A 259 -6.55 -8.46 -20.12
C ARG A 259 -5.57 -7.50 -19.47
N GLU A 260 -6.03 -6.33 -19.07
CA GLU A 260 -5.19 -5.34 -18.37
C GLU A 260 -4.75 -5.82 -16.98
N CYS A 261 -5.65 -6.44 -16.21
CA CYS A 261 -5.29 -7.07 -14.93
C CYS A 261 -4.27 -8.19 -15.12
N ASP A 262 -4.45 -9.05 -16.13
CA ASP A 262 -3.51 -10.14 -16.41
C ASP A 262 -2.14 -9.57 -16.86
N ARG A 263 -2.11 -8.53 -17.70
CA ARG A 263 -0.87 -7.83 -18.08
C ARG A 263 -0.11 -7.33 -16.85
N ARG A 264 -0.77 -6.59 -15.98
CA ARG A 264 -0.17 -6.08 -14.72
C ARG A 264 0.34 -7.21 -13.83
N PHE A 265 -0.44 -8.26 -13.70
CA PHE A 265 -0.10 -9.41 -12.86
C PHE A 265 1.17 -10.11 -13.35
N PHE A 266 1.25 -10.43 -14.64
CA PHE A 266 2.41 -11.14 -15.18
C PHE A 266 3.64 -10.25 -15.30
N GLU A 267 3.48 -8.96 -15.62
CA GLU A 267 4.59 -8.01 -15.65
C GLU A 267 5.18 -7.77 -14.24
N LEU A 268 4.33 -7.64 -13.21
CA LEU A 268 4.81 -7.53 -11.83
C LEU A 268 5.54 -8.79 -11.39
N LYS A 269 4.98 -9.96 -11.68
CA LYS A 269 5.61 -11.25 -11.37
C LYS A 269 7.00 -11.36 -12.00
N GLU A 270 7.13 -11.05 -13.28
CA GLU A 270 8.40 -11.07 -14.00
C GLU A 270 9.43 -10.10 -13.40
N ASN A 271 9.00 -8.89 -13.03
CA ASN A 271 9.87 -7.91 -12.40
C ASN A 271 10.34 -8.37 -11.01
N GLU A 272 9.46 -8.96 -10.19
CA GLU A 272 9.81 -9.52 -8.89
C GLU A 272 10.79 -10.70 -9.03
N GLU A 273 10.63 -11.55 -10.03
CA GLU A 273 11.56 -12.65 -10.33
C GLU A 273 12.93 -12.12 -10.76
N LYS A 274 12.99 -11.05 -11.57
CA LYS A 274 14.24 -10.37 -11.93
C LYS A 274 14.91 -9.74 -10.71
N ILE A 275 14.15 -9.06 -9.83
CA ILE A 275 14.68 -8.50 -8.57
C ILE A 275 15.24 -9.61 -7.69
N ASN A 276 14.53 -10.72 -7.53
CA ASN A 276 15.02 -11.87 -6.78
C ASN A 276 16.33 -12.40 -7.35
N LYS A 277 16.42 -12.54 -8.67
CA LYS A 277 17.64 -13.00 -9.34
C LYS A 277 18.83 -12.09 -9.05
N GLU A 278 18.67 -10.76 -9.17
CA GLU A 278 19.74 -9.80 -8.86
C GLU A 278 20.24 -9.95 -7.43
N PHE A 279 19.34 -10.01 -6.44
CA PHE A 279 19.76 -10.14 -5.03
C PHE A 279 20.31 -11.52 -4.70
N ILE A 280 19.77 -12.59 -5.27
CA ILE A 280 20.34 -13.94 -5.12
C ILE A 280 21.79 -13.99 -5.62
N GLU A 281 22.08 -13.33 -6.76
CA GLU A 281 23.43 -13.22 -7.30
C GLU A 281 24.35 -12.37 -6.41
N ILE A 282 23.90 -11.20 -5.96
CA ILE A 282 24.65 -10.27 -5.09
C ILE A 282 25.09 -10.95 -3.79
N TYR A 283 24.22 -11.77 -3.20
CA TYR A 283 24.51 -12.45 -1.92
C TYR A 283 25.04 -13.87 -2.08
N ASN A 284 25.32 -14.34 -3.30
CA ASN A 284 25.81 -15.70 -3.61
C ASN A 284 24.92 -16.81 -3.01
N LEU A 285 23.59 -16.69 -3.21
CA LEU A 285 22.60 -17.62 -2.67
C LEU A 285 21.93 -18.49 -3.76
N GLN A 286 22.57 -18.68 -4.93
CA GLN A 286 22.03 -19.41 -6.06
C GLN A 286 21.76 -20.89 -5.78
N ASP A 287 22.54 -21.48 -4.86
CA ASP A 287 22.38 -22.89 -4.46
C ASP A 287 21.23 -23.10 -3.45
N GLU A 288 20.66 -22.02 -2.91
CA GLU A 288 19.68 -22.06 -1.80
C GLU A 288 18.33 -21.48 -2.17
N LEU A 289 18.32 -20.43 -2.99
CA LEU A 289 17.12 -19.69 -3.34
C LEU A 289 16.87 -19.73 -4.85
N VAL A 290 15.60 -19.87 -5.20
CA VAL A 290 15.14 -19.74 -6.59
C VAL A 290 14.39 -18.44 -6.76
N PRO A 291 14.58 -17.71 -7.88
CA PRO A 291 13.96 -16.40 -8.09
C PRO A 291 12.44 -16.46 -8.32
N ASN A 292 11.91 -17.63 -8.65
CA ASN A 292 10.50 -17.82 -9.05
C ASN A 292 9.51 -17.30 -8.01
N ILE A 293 8.45 -16.63 -8.46
CA ILE A 293 7.35 -16.12 -7.64
C ILE A 293 6.11 -16.96 -7.91
N GLU A 294 5.46 -17.47 -6.86
CA GLU A 294 4.18 -18.15 -6.98
C GLU A 294 3.04 -17.14 -7.19
N ASN A 295 1.98 -17.56 -7.87
CA ASN A 295 0.87 -16.65 -8.20
C ASN A 295 0.21 -16.01 -6.97
N HIS A 296 0.19 -16.69 -5.84
CA HIS A 296 -0.38 -16.16 -4.59
C HIS A 296 0.53 -15.13 -3.89
N GLU A 297 1.81 -15.03 -4.28
CA GLU A 297 2.76 -14.04 -3.76
C GLU A 297 2.65 -12.69 -4.48
N VAL A 298 2.02 -12.65 -5.68
CA VAL A 298 1.82 -11.41 -6.44
C VAL A 298 0.68 -10.61 -5.83
N SER A 299 0.94 -9.36 -5.46
CA SER A 299 0.01 -8.56 -4.67
C SER A 299 -1.00 -7.73 -5.48
N VAL A 300 -0.84 -7.61 -6.81
CA VAL A 300 -1.84 -6.97 -7.67
C VAL A 300 -2.96 -7.95 -8.02
N ARG A 301 -4.14 -7.41 -8.28
CA ARG A 301 -5.36 -8.20 -8.44
C ARG A 301 -5.52 -8.69 -9.88
N ARG A 302 -5.91 -9.92 -10.03
CA ARG A 302 -6.50 -10.40 -11.28
C ARG A 302 -7.99 -10.03 -11.32
N ALA A 303 -8.57 -9.92 -12.52
CA ALA A 303 -10.00 -9.69 -12.66
C ALA A 303 -10.80 -10.83 -12.01
N ASP A 304 -11.86 -10.45 -11.31
CA ASP A 304 -12.85 -11.34 -10.71
C ASP A 304 -14.23 -10.78 -11.02
N LEU A 305 -15.02 -11.52 -11.80
CA LEU A 305 -16.29 -11.03 -12.34
C LEU A 305 -17.23 -10.57 -11.22
N LYS A 306 -17.36 -11.37 -10.16
CA LYS A 306 -18.29 -11.03 -9.06
C LYS A 306 -17.86 -9.78 -8.33
N ARG A 307 -16.59 -9.70 -7.93
CA ARG A 307 -16.03 -8.53 -7.25
C ARG A 307 -16.14 -7.28 -8.12
N ASP A 308 -15.78 -7.38 -9.38
CA ASP A 308 -15.68 -6.23 -10.28
C ASP A 308 -17.09 -5.71 -10.67
N ILE A 309 -18.09 -6.60 -10.81
CA ILE A 309 -19.49 -6.18 -10.98
C ILE A 309 -20.04 -5.57 -9.69
N CYS A 310 -19.77 -6.12 -8.51
CA CYS A 310 -20.16 -5.48 -7.25
C CYS A 310 -19.55 -4.08 -7.11
N SER A 311 -18.28 -3.90 -7.49
CA SER A 311 -17.60 -2.62 -7.52
C SER A 311 -18.22 -1.65 -8.54
N PHE A 312 -18.64 -2.15 -9.70
CA PHE A 312 -19.36 -1.35 -10.70
C PHE A 312 -20.71 -0.86 -10.21
N ILE A 313 -21.47 -1.71 -9.50
CA ILE A 313 -22.73 -1.32 -8.85
C ILE A 313 -22.48 -0.26 -7.79
N SER A 314 -21.43 -0.43 -6.95
CA SER A 314 -21.03 0.58 -5.96
C SER A 314 -20.75 1.95 -6.60
N TYR A 315 -19.98 1.95 -7.69
CA TYR A 315 -19.69 3.18 -8.45
C TYR A 315 -20.96 3.82 -9.02
N ALA A 316 -21.87 3.01 -9.59
CA ALA A 316 -23.15 3.50 -10.10
C ALA A 316 -23.99 4.15 -9.00
N VAL A 317 -24.08 3.52 -7.82
CA VAL A 317 -24.75 4.12 -6.64
C VAL A 317 -24.05 5.43 -6.23
N GLY A 318 -22.73 5.46 -6.27
CA GLY A 318 -21.97 6.69 -6.06
C GLY A 318 -22.34 7.81 -7.04
N CYS A 319 -22.57 7.48 -8.33
CA CYS A 319 -23.09 8.44 -9.32
C CYS A 319 -24.52 8.86 -9.02
N MET A 320 -25.40 7.97 -8.57
CA MET A 320 -26.79 8.30 -8.21
C MET A 320 -26.85 9.32 -7.07
N PHE A 321 -25.91 9.30 -6.15
CA PHE A 321 -25.81 10.24 -5.02
C PHE A 321 -24.85 11.41 -5.27
N GLY A 322 -24.23 11.49 -6.46
CA GLY A 322 -23.34 12.59 -6.83
C GLY A 322 -21.94 12.49 -6.23
N ARG A 323 -21.57 11.38 -5.60
CA ARG A 323 -20.20 11.13 -5.15
C ARG A 323 -19.24 11.10 -6.32
N TYR A 324 -19.66 10.45 -7.41
CA TYR A 324 -18.96 10.35 -8.68
C TYR A 324 -19.82 10.92 -9.81
N SER A 325 -19.24 11.07 -10.99
CA SER A 325 -19.92 11.48 -12.21
C SER A 325 -19.37 10.73 -13.42
N LEU A 326 -20.22 10.55 -14.43
CA LEU A 326 -19.77 10.08 -15.75
C LEU A 326 -19.06 11.17 -16.57
N ASP A 327 -19.16 12.46 -16.16
CA ASP A 327 -18.68 13.62 -16.92
C ASP A 327 -17.38 14.21 -16.34
N ALA A 328 -16.96 13.78 -15.14
CA ALA A 328 -15.76 14.25 -14.50
C ALA A 328 -15.08 13.12 -13.71
N ASP A 329 -13.75 13.16 -13.65
CA ASP A 329 -12.92 12.13 -13.00
C ASP A 329 -12.83 12.36 -11.48
N GLY A 330 -12.76 11.23 -10.75
CA GLY A 330 -12.49 11.21 -9.32
C GLY A 330 -13.70 11.53 -8.43
N LEU A 331 -13.39 11.85 -7.18
CA LEU A 331 -14.40 12.24 -6.20
C LEU A 331 -14.93 13.64 -6.53
N ILE A 332 -16.24 13.76 -6.81
CA ILE A 332 -16.86 15.02 -7.22
C ILE A 332 -17.45 15.74 -6.00
N TYR A 333 -18.21 15.02 -5.19
CA TYR A 333 -18.81 15.60 -3.98
C TYR A 333 -18.57 14.75 -2.74
N ALA A 334 -17.93 15.35 -1.77
CA ALA A 334 -17.73 14.81 -0.42
C ALA A 334 -17.84 15.94 0.62
N GLY A 335 -18.91 16.73 0.52
CA GLY A 335 -19.14 17.94 1.31
C GLY A 335 -18.60 19.20 0.65
N GLY A 336 -19.16 20.35 1.05
CA GLY A 336 -18.85 21.67 0.49
C GLY A 336 -19.90 22.15 -0.51
N GLU A 337 -19.50 22.95 -1.51
CA GLU A 337 -20.41 23.52 -2.51
C GLU A 337 -20.74 22.49 -3.59
N TRP A 338 -22.03 22.44 -3.93
CA TRP A 338 -22.54 21.60 -4.99
C TRP A 338 -22.40 22.26 -6.36
N ASP A 339 -21.95 21.52 -7.38
CA ASP A 339 -21.78 22.00 -8.76
C ASP A 339 -22.54 21.10 -9.74
N ASN A 340 -23.73 21.53 -10.15
CA ASN A 340 -24.59 20.82 -11.10
C ASN A 340 -23.95 20.62 -12.49
N SER A 341 -22.99 21.46 -12.88
CA SER A 341 -22.38 21.37 -14.21
C SER A 341 -21.58 20.08 -14.43
N LYS A 342 -21.28 19.37 -13.37
CA LYS A 342 -20.55 18.10 -13.40
C LYS A 342 -21.42 16.86 -13.57
N TYR A 343 -22.75 16.99 -13.68
CA TYR A 343 -23.68 15.86 -13.73
C TYR A 343 -24.63 15.99 -14.93
N VAL A 344 -24.07 16.04 -16.15
CA VAL A 344 -24.82 16.26 -17.40
C VAL A 344 -25.36 14.97 -17.96
N SER A 345 -24.52 13.94 -18.08
CA SER A 345 -24.87 12.68 -18.73
C SER A 345 -25.77 11.79 -17.89
N PHE A 346 -25.60 11.83 -16.59
CA PHE A 346 -26.39 11.06 -15.64
C PHE A 346 -26.78 11.97 -14.46
N ALA A 347 -28.08 12.18 -14.29
CA ALA A 347 -28.60 13.11 -13.28
C ALA A 347 -28.55 12.49 -11.88
N VAL A 348 -28.16 13.30 -10.91
CA VAL A 348 -28.16 12.90 -9.49
C VAL A 348 -29.58 12.88 -8.93
N ASN A 349 -29.83 11.94 -8.00
CA ASN A 349 -31.12 11.88 -7.30
C ASN A 349 -31.36 13.16 -6.49
N LYS A 350 -32.50 13.85 -6.76
CA LYS A 350 -32.79 15.16 -6.19
C LYS A 350 -33.07 15.15 -4.69
N ASN A 351 -33.61 14.05 -4.18
CA ASN A 351 -34.09 13.94 -2.80
C ASN A 351 -33.07 13.23 -1.88
N ASN A 352 -32.00 12.73 -2.44
CA ASN A 352 -30.99 11.91 -1.73
C ASN A 352 -31.61 10.66 -1.06
N ILE A 353 -32.73 10.17 -1.59
CA ILE A 353 -33.44 8.97 -1.11
C ILE A 353 -33.73 8.11 -2.34
N ILE A 354 -33.26 6.88 -2.34
CA ILE A 354 -33.50 5.90 -3.39
C ILE A 354 -34.15 4.67 -2.74
N PRO A 355 -35.39 4.30 -3.14
CA PRO A 355 -36.04 3.09 -2.70
C PRO A 355 -35.23 1.86 -3.14
N ILE A 356 -35.05 0.91 -2.25
CA ILE A 356 -34.32 -0.35 -2.52
C ILE A 356 -35.37 -1.47 -2.59
N GLY A 357 -35.51 -2.05 -3.79
CA GLY A 357 -36.33 -3.22 -4.07
C GLY A 357 -35.51 -4.28 -4.79
N ASP A 358 -36.04 -5.47 -4.93
CA ASP A 358 -35.47 -6.58 -5.71
C ASP A 358 -35.97 -6.61 -7.16
N ASP A 359 -37.01 -5.81 -7.45
CA ASP A 359 -37.55 -5.59 -8.77
C ASP A 359 -37.80 -4.08 -9.06
N GLU A 360 -38.07 -3.75 -10.31
CA GLU A 360 -38.39 -2.42 -10.77
C GLU A 360 -39.84 -2.08 -10.44
N TYR A 361 -40.09 -1.30 -9.36
CA TYR A 361 -41.42 -0.91 -8.93
C TYR A 361 -41.72 0.56 -9.20
N PHE A 362 -40.71 1.42 -9.19
CA PHE A 362 -40.82 2.86 -9.37
C PHE A 362 -39.75 3.38 -10.31
N GLU A 363 -40.06 4.43 -11.07
CA GLU A 363 -39.07 5.07 -11.98
C GLU A 363 -37.82 5.57 -11.28
N ASN A 364 -37.84 5.76 -9.97
CA ASN A 364 -36.71 6.27 -9.16
C ASN A 364 -36.22 5.28 -8.13
N ASP A 365 -36.55 3.99 -8.26
CA ASP A 365 -35.94 2.96 -7.42
C ASP A 365 -34.53 2.58 -7.91
N ILE A 366 -33.82 1.80 -7.09
CA ILE A 366 -32.41 1.46 -7.35
C ILE A 366 -32.24 0.65 -8.64
N VAL A 367 -33.22 -0.19 -8.99
CA VAL A 367 -33.16 -1.05 -10.18
C VAL A 367 -33.34 -0.21 -11.43
N SER A 368 -34.37 0.64 -11.46
CA SER A 368 -34.64 1.56 -12.58
C SER A 368 -33.47 2.50 -12.83
N LEU A 369 -32.94 3.11 -11.76
CA LEU A 369 -31.78 4.00 -11.86
C LEU A 369 -30.51 3.27 -12.31
N PHE A 370 -30.30 2.03 -11.90
CA PHE A 370 -29.16 1.24 -12.36
C PHE A 370 -29.30 0.86 -13.84
N VAL A 371 -30.50 0.50 -14.31
CA VAL A 371 -30.78 0.25 -15.72
C VAL A 371 -30.54 1.53 -16.56
N GLU A 372 -30.96 2.70 -16.08
CA GLU A 372 -30.70 3.97 -16.76
C GLU A 372 -29.19 4.28 -16.80
N PHE A 373 -28.48 4.05 -15.68
CA PHE A 373 -27.02 4.22 -15.61
C PHE A 373 -26.32 3.35 -16.66
N VAL A 374 -26.62 2.06 -16.70
CA VAL A 374 -26.04 1.13 -17.69
C VAL A 374 -26.32 1.59 -19.12
N LYS A 375 -27.57 1.94 -19.46
CA LYS A 375 -27.92 2.48 -20.77
C LYS A 375 -27.16 3.76 -21.13
N THR A 376 -26.84 4.59 -20.12
CA THR A 376 -26.07 5.81 -20.33
C THR A 376 -24.59 5.52 -20.59
N VAL A 377 -24.04 4.51 -19.92
CA VAL A 377 -22.66 4.04 -20.13
C VAL A 377 -22.51 3.43 -21.52
N ASP A 378 -23.44 2.58 -21.95
CA ASP A 378 -23.39 1.91 -23.26
C ASP A 378 -23.54 2.88 -24.46
N ARG A 379 -24.05 4.11 -24.22
CA ARG A 379 -24.20 5.15 -25.26
C ARG A 379 -22.99 6.09 -25.38
N LYS A 380 -22.06 6.05 -24.45
CA LYS A 380 -20.83 6.86 -24.44
C LYS A 380 -19.68 6.12 -25.07
#